data_7be77934a0855d982c8f9f6f45f3faaf
#
_entry.id   7be77934a0855d982c8f9f6f45f3faaf
#
_cell.length_a   1.000
_cell.length_b   1.000
_cell.length_c   1.000
_cell.angle_alpha   90.00
_cell.angle_beta   90.00
_cell.angle_gamma   90.00
#
_symmetry.space_group_name_H-M   'P 1'
#
loop_
_entity.id
_entity.type
_entity.pdbx_description
1 polymer ?
#
loop_
_entity_poly.entity_id
_entity_poly.type
_entity_poly.pdbx_seq_one_letter_code
_entity_poly.pdbx_strand_id
1 'polypeptide(L)'
;FLQQTQSDRYQLMAQQVQAKSRLMAHAFDEAAIYGNEDAYEPDGFHTMVDDNDSTFDVSVHCGSGATGGPLSIAKLEEAIDKMLVGPPTFALMNRTIRRRFDAYLRSKASYQVERDEWGRRVTMYADFPILTSDHLLQTEAISDDAYSAKTGGLTSSVFLVYASAPDG
;
A
#
# COMPACT_ATOMS: atom_id res chain seq x y z
N PHE A 1 -31.84 38.37 10.64
CA PHE A 1 -31.47 38.02 9.24
C PHE A 1 -29.96 38.06 9.02
N LEU A 2 -29.25 39.12 9.44
CA LEU A 2 -27.79 39.24 9.25
C LEU A 2 -26.96 38.24 10.07
N GLN A 3 -27.39 37.86 11.28
CA GLN A 3 -26.70 36.86 12.11
C GLN A 3 -26.82 35.46 11.54
N GLN A 4 -27.94 35.11 10.94
CA GLN A 4 -28.17 33.81 10.35
C GLN A 4 -27.31 33.61 9.08
N THR A 5 -27.15 34.64 8.27
CA THR A 5 -26.29 34.64 7.09
C THR A 5 -24.80 34.54 7.43
N GLN A 6 -24.36 35.04 8.58
CA GLN A 6 -22.98 34.89 9.02
C GLN A 6 -22.69 33.46 9.51
N SER A 7 -23.61 32.86 10.31
CA SER A 7 -23.45 31.48 10.76
C SER A 7 -23.38 30.50 9.59
N ASP A 8 -24.20 30.70 8.56
CA ASP A 8 -24.22 29.86 7.37
C ASP A 8 -22.91 29.97 6.59
N ARG A 9 -22.31 31.14 6.51
CA ARG A 9 -21.01 31.35 5.87
C ARG A 9 -19.88 30.64 6.64
N TYR A 10 -19.86 30.71 7.96
CA TYR A 10 -18.88 30.02 8.78
C TYR A 10 -18.99 28.50 8.66
N GLN A 11 -20.21 27.98 8.64
CA GLN A 11 -20.45 26.56 8.43
C GLN A 11 -19.98 26.10 7.04
N LEU A 12 -20.24 26.89 6.03
CA LEU A 12 -19.82 26.60 4.64
C LEU A 12 -18.29 26.63 4.51
N MET A 13 -17.63 27.61 5.12
CA MET A 13 -16.17 27.66 5.18
C MET A 13 -15.57 26.46 5.94
N ALA A 14 -16.15 26.09 7.07
CA ALA A 14 -15.70 24.93 7.84
C ALA A 14 -15.83 23.63 7.04
N GLN A 15 -16.94 23.45 6.32
CA GLN A 15 -17.14 22.31 5.43
C GLN A 15 -16.12 22.28 4.27
N GLN A 16 -15.84 23.43 3.67
CA GLN A 16 -14.84 23.54 2.61
C GLN A 16 -13.44 23.23 3.10
N VAL A 17 -13.05 23.72 4.27
CA VAL A 17 -11.75 23.42 4.89
C VAL A 17 -11.64 21.92 5.16
N GLN A 18 -12.68 21.34 5.74
CA GLN A 18 -12.71 19.90 6.00
C GLN A 18 -12.64 19.04 4.73
N ALA A 19 -13.35 19.44 3.68
CA ALA A 19 -13.31 18.77 2.39
C ALA A 19 -11.93 18.86 1.75
N LYS A 20 -11.30 20.05 1.76
CA LYS A 20 -9.95 20.25 1.23
C LYS A 20 -8.90 19.49 2.04
N SER A 21 -9.01 19.45 3.36
CA SER A 21 -8.10 18.66 4.20
C SER A 21 -8.16 17.17 3.88
N ARG A 22 -9.37 16.63 3.65
CA ARG A 22 -9.53 15.24 3.22
C ARG A 22 -8.94 14.98 1.84
N LEU A 23 -9.18 15.87 0.87
CA LEU A 23 -8.58 15.75 -0.47
C LEU A 23 -7.06 15.80 -0.40
N MET A 24 -6.49 16.66 0.43
CA MET A 24 -5.04 16.75 0.62
C MET A 24 -4.48 15.46 1.26
N ALA A 25 -5.17 14.89 2.24
CA ALA A 25 -4.78 13.61 2.81
C ALA A 25 -4.81 12.48 1.77
N HIS A 26 -5.86 12.40 0.96
CA HIS A 26 -5.94 11.42 -0.12
C HIS A 26 -4.86 11.60 -1.18
N ALA A 27 -4.56 12.84 -1.58
CA ALA A 27 -3.47 13.12 -2.52
C ALA A 27 -2.11 12.71 -1.94
N PHE A 28 -1.89 12.95 -0.66
CA PHE A 28 -0.66 12.53 0.02
C PHE A 28 -0.55 10.99 0.10
N ASP A 29 -1.64 10.30 0.46
CA ASP A 29 -1.67 8.83 0.48
C ASP A 29 -1.40 8.23 -0.90
N GLU A 30 -1.90 8.87 -1.96
CA GLU A 30 -1.64 8.47 -3.34
C GLU A 30 -0.19 8.72 -3.73
N ALA A 31 0.35 9.90 -3.41
CA ALA A 31 1.74 10.25 -3.67
C ALA A 31 2.72 9.36 -2.88
N ALA A 32 2.38 8.93 -1.67
CA ALA A 32 3.21 7.99 -0.91
C ALA A 32 3.36 6.62 -1.59
N ILE A 33 2.43 6.24 -2.47
CA ILE A 33 2.49 4.97 -3.20
C ILE A 33 3.06 5.16 -4.61
N TYR A 34 2.60 6.19 -5.33
CA TYR A 34 2.83 6.41 -6.75
C TYR A 34 3.53 7.73 -7.08
N GLY A 35 3.96 8.47 -6.06
CA GLY A 35 4.64 9.74 -6.30
C GLY A 35 5.93 9.58 -7.09
N ASN A 36 6.27 10.62 -7.85
CA ASN A 36 7.48 10.68 -8.65
C ASN A 36 8.03 12.11 -8.61
N GLU A 37 9.33 12.25 -8.45
CA GLU A 37 10.03 13.53 -8.43
C GLU A 37 9.81 14.35 -9.71
N ASP A 38 9.65 13.70 -10.87
CA ASP A 38 9.35 14.36 -12.14
C ASP A 38 8.03 15.14 -12.10
N ALA A 39 7.10 14.74 -11.23
CA ALA A 39 5.84 15.42 -10.99
C ALA A 39 5.88 16.41 -9.82
N TYR A 40 7.06 16.71 -9.26
CA TYR A 40 7.24 17.51 -8.04
C TYR A 40 6.52 16.92 -6.81
N GLU A 41 6.39 15.60 -6.78
CA GLU A 41 5.86 14.82 -5.66
C GLU A 41 6.99 14.07 -4.94
N PRO A 42 6.84 13.71 -3.67
CA PRO A 42 7.80 12.83 -3.02
C PRO A 42 7.78 11.45 -3.68
N ASP A 43 8.92 10.78 -3.76
CA ASP A 43 9.01 9.43 -4.30
C ASP A 43 8.13 8.47 -3.51
N GLY A 44 7.26 7.80 -4.23
CA GLY A 44 6.39 6.77 -3.70
C GLY A 44 7.09 5.40 -3.60
N PHE A 45 6.43 4.44 -2.96
CA PHE A 45 6.98 3.08 -2.83
C PHE A 45 7.31 2.44 -4.19
N HIS A 46 6.52 2.70 -5.22
CA HIS A 46 6.81 2.19 -6.56
C HIS A 46 8.10 2.79 -7.13
N THR A 47 8.24 4.10 -7.07
CA THR A 47 9.42 4.81 -7.57
C THR A 47 10.67 4.38 -6.80
N MET A 48 10.58 4.23 -5.48
CA MET A 48 11.69 3.76 -4.66
C MET A 48 12.18 2.36 -5.03
N VAL A 49 11.29 1.47 -5.50
CA VAL A 49 11.67 0.14 -5.97
C VAL A 49 12.28 0.20 -7.36
N ASP A 50 11.72 1.03 -8.25
CA ASP A 50 12.17 1.14 -9.64
C ASP A 50 13.51 1.88 -9.79
N ASP A 51 13.70 2.98 -9.07
CA ASP A 51 14.92 3.81 -9.14
C ASP A 51 16.11 3.20 -8.40
N ASN A 52 15.87 2.15 -7.65
CA ASN A 52 16.96 1.52 -6.94
C ASN A 52 17.79 0.67 -7.90
N ASP A 53 19.10 0.94 -7.89
CA ASP A 53 20.12 0.14 -8.52
C ASP A 53 19.78 -1.35 -8.35
N SER A 54 20.02 -2.14 -9.37
CA SER A 54 19.75 -3.59 -9.47
C SER A 54 20.17 -4.43 -8.25
N THR A 55 20.94 -3.86 -7.36
CA THR A 55 21.36 -4.42 -6.07
C THR A 55 20.21 -4.48 -5.05
N PHE A 56 19.21 -3.61 -5.18
CA PHE A 56 18.08 -3.49 -4.24
C PHE A 56 16.73 -3.84 -4.89
N ASP A 57 16.70 -4.17 -6.16
CA ASP A 57 15.49 -4.68 -6.79
C ASP A 57 15.18 -6.07 -6.25
N VAL A 58 14.28 -6.09 -5.29
CA VAL A 58 13.78 -7.29 -4.63
C VAL A 58 12.37 -7.65 -5.08
N SER A 59 12.00 -7.21 -6.28
CA SER A 59 10.68 -7.51 -6.83
C SER A 59 10.50 -9.02 -7.08
N VAL A 60 9.30 -9.52 -6.80
CA VAL A 60 8.89 -10.90 -7.03
C VAL A 60 7.57 -10.93 -7.76
N HIS A 61 7.58 -11.42 -8.98
CA HIS A 61 6.37 -11.52 -9.78
C HIS A 61 5.58 -12.80 -9.48
N CYS A 62 4.28 -12.65 -9.25
CA CYS A 62 3.35 -13.76 -9.16
C CYS A 62 2.83 -14.12 -10.56
N GLY A 63 3.45 -15.08 -11.21
CA GLY A 63 3.07 -15.55 -12.54
C GLY A 63 4.11 -15.21 -13.60
N SER A 64 3.88 -15.72 -14.80
CA SER A 64 4.71 -15.47 -15.98
C SER A 64 3.97 -14.54 -16.94
N GLY A 65 4.59 -13.43 -17.32
CA GLY A 65 4.06 -12.46 -18.29
C GLY A 65 3.30 -11.29 -17.68
N ALA A 66 2.88 -10.37 -18.54
CA ALA A 66 2.32 -9.06 -18.20
C ALA A 66 0.98 -9.07 -17.42
N THR A 67 0.35 -10.21 -17.24
CA THR A 67 -0.97 -10.32 -16.57
C THR A 67 -0.86 -10.70 -15.11
N GLY A 68 0.33 -10.97 -14.60
CA GLY A 68 0.52 -11.44 -13.23
C GLY A 68 -0.15 -12.80 -12.94
N GLY A 69 -0.20 -13.16 -11.67
CA GLY A 69 -0.81 -14.40 -11.21
C GLY A 69 -1.39 -14.25 -9.81
N PRO A 70 -2.08 -15.28 -9.30
CA PRO A 70 -2.59 -15.25 -7.95
C PRO A 70 -1.46 -15.20 -6.94
N LEU A 71 -1.61 -14.37 -5.90
CA LEU A 71 -0.69 -14.34 -4.78
C LEU A 71 -0.64 -15.73 -4.11
N SER A 72 0.54 -16.30 -4.03
CA SER A 72 0.80 -17.56 -3.31
C SER A 72 1.71 -17.31 -2.11
N ILE A 73 1.59 -18.16 -1.08
CA ILE A 73 2.46 -18.08 0.10
C ILE A 73 3.92 -18.26 -0.32
N ALA A 74 4.22 -19.20 -1.21
CA ALA A 74 5.58 -19.43 -1.67
C ALA A 74 6.23 -18.19 -2.29
N LYS A 75 5.45 -17.38 -3.04
CA LYS A 75 5.94 -16.12 -3.61
C LYS A 75 6.12 -15.03 -2.56
N LEU A 76 5.27 -15.01 -1.55
CA LEU A 76 5.41 -14.09 -0.44
C LEU A 76 6.65 -14.44 0.41
N GLU A 77 6.88 -15.72 0.68
CA GLU A 77 8.09 -16.21 1.36
C GLU A 77 9.35 -15.92 0.55
N GLU A 78 9.32 -16.13 -0.78
CA GLU A 78 10.42 -15.75 -1.67
C GLU A 78 10.74 -14.25 -1.58
N ALA A 79 9.71 -13.40 -1.48
CA ALA A 79 9.90 -11.97 -1.33
C ALA A 79 10.50 -11.61 0.05
N ILE A 80 10.08 -12.29 1.11
CA ILE A 80 10.65 -12.11 2.46
C ILE A 80 12.13 -12.53 2.47
N ASP A 81 12.45 -13.67 1.85
CA ASP A 81 13.82 -14.18 1.79
C ASP A 81 14.77 -13.28 0.99
N LYS A 82 14.24 -12.52 0.03
CA LYS A 82 15.02 -11.52 -0.73
C LYS A 82 15.31 -10.24 0.04
N MET A 83 14.64 -10.00 1.15
CA MET A 83 14.88 -8.80 1.96
C MET A 83 16.23 -8.88 2.66
N LEU A 84 17.17 -8.00 2.28
CA LEU A 84 18.55 -8.03 2.76
C LEU A 84 18.71 -7.44 4.17
N VAL A 85 17.81 -6.57 4.62
CA VAL A 85 17.99 -5.77 5.84
C VAL A 85 17.36 -6.45 7.06
N GLY A 86 16.42 -7.33 6.88
CA GLY A 86 15.75 -8.02 7.99
C GLY A 86 14.29 -8.37 7.67
N PRO A 87 13.56 -8.94 8.63
CA PRO A 87 12.16 -9.32 8.44
C PRO A 87 11.30 -8.06 8.24
N PRO A 88 10.23 -8.15 7.44
CA PRO A 88 9.35 -7.02 7.20
C PRO A 88 8.67 -6.57 8.51
N THR A 89 8.54 -5.27 8.69
CA THR A 89 7.81 -4.67 9.81
C THR A 89 6.30 -4.71 9.57
N PHE A 90 5.88 -4.56 8.32
CA PHE A 90 4.49 -4.70 7.89
C PHE A 90 4.41 -5.00 6.39
N ALA A 91 3.27 -5.57 5.99
CA ALA A 91 2.91 -5.68 4.59
C ALA A 91 1.77 -4.73 4.25
N LEU A 92 1.87 -4.05 3.12
CA LEU A 92 0.84 -3.17 2.59
C LEU A 92 0.25 -3.79 1.33
N MET A 93 -1.06 -3.94 1.28
CA MET A 93 -1.74 -4.52 0.12
C MET A 93 -3.12 -3.90 -0.11
N ASN A 94 -3.65 -4.10 -1.30
CA ASN A 94 -5.02 -3.71 -1.62
C ASN A 94 -6.04 -4.54 -0.82
N ARG A 95 -7.17 -3.94 -0.49
CA ARG A 95 -8.27 -4.58 0.26
C ARG A 95 -8.78 -5.87 -0.40
N THR A 96 -8.82 -5.93 -1.73
CA THR A 96 -9.27 -7.12 -2.46
C THR A 96 -8.27 -8.27 -2.34
N ILE A 97 -6.97 -7.96 -2.46
CA ILE A 97 -5.90 -8.94 -2.28
C ILE A 97 -5.92 -9.46 -0.85
N ARG A 98 -5.98 -8.56 0.13
CA ARG A 98 -6.09 -8.96 1.54
C ARG A 98 -7.25 -9.92 1.76
N ARG A 99 -8.45 -9.61 1.25
CA ARG A 99 -9.61 -10.49 1.41
C ARG A 99 -9.37 -11.89 0.83
N ARG A 100 -8.73 -11.98 -0.34
CA ARG A 100 -8.38 -13.25 -0.97
C ARG A 100 -7.33 -13.99 -0.16
N PHE A 101 -6.33 -13.27 0.33
CA PHE A 101 -5.28 -13.82 1.17
C PHE A 101 -5.81 -14.33 2.52
N ASP A 102 -6.66 -13.56 3.19
CA ASP A 102 -7.35 -14.00 4.41
C ASP A 102 -8.16 -15.28 4.19
N ALA A 103 -8.88 -15.38 3.07
CA ALA A 103 -9.63 -16.59 2.73
C ALA A 103 -8.70 -17.79 2.53
N TYR A 104 -7.55 -17.57 1.89
CA TYR A 104 -6.55 -18.61 1.69
C TYR A 104 -5.93 -19.05 3.03
N LEU A 105 -5.52 -18.13 3.90
CA LEU A 105 -4.97 -18.45 5.22
C LEU A 105 -5.96 -19.23 6.08
N ARG A 106 -7.24 -18.86 6.05
CA ARG A 106 -8.30 -19.62 6.74
C ARG A 106 -8.42 -21.05 6.23
N SER A 107 -8.29 -21.26 4.91
CA SER A 107 -8.33 -22.60 4.32
C SER A 107 -7.16 -23.51 4.76
N LYS A 108 -6.05 -22.89 5.15
CA LYS A 108 -4.83 -23.58 5.60
C LYS A 108 -4.70 -23.66 7.14
N ALA A 109 -5.71 -23.20 7.88
CA ALA A 109 -5.68 -23.07 9.34
C ALA A 109 -4.50 -22.23 9.91
N SER A 110 -3.91 -21.37 9.07
CA SER A 110 -2.78 -20.49 9.42
C SER A 110 -3.22 -19.05 9.66
N TYR A 111 -4.52 -18.83 9.88
CA TYR A 111 -5.08 -17.50 10.07
C TYR A 111 -4.86 -17.04 11.50
N GLN A 112 -4.01 -16.05 11.67
CA GLN A 112 -3.78 -15.38 12.95
C GLN A 112 -4.33 -13.96 12.89
N VAL A 113 -5.00 -13.56 13.97
CA VAL A 113 -5.57 -12.23 14.12
C VAL A 113 -5.20 -11.71 15.48
N GLU A 114 -4.49 -10.61 15.49
CA GLU A 114 -4.23 -9.86 16.71
C GLU A 114 -5.10 -8.61 16.82
N ARG A 115 -5.09 -8.01 17.99
CA ARG A 115 -5.74 -6.73 18.21
C ARG A 115 -4.66 -5.66 18.36
N ASP A 116 -4.80 -4.63 17.57
CA ASP A 116 -4.03 -3.40 17.71
C ASP A 116 -4.30 -2.71 19.06
N GLU A 117 -3.45 -1.78 19.45
CA GLU A 117 -3.60 -0.97 20.68
C GLU A 117 -4.98 -0.31 20.81
N TRP A 118 -5.63 -0.04 19.68
CA TRP A 118 -7.01 0.48 19.61
C TRP A 118 -8.10 -0.59 19.55
N GLY A 119 -7.75 -1.86 19.76
CA GLY A 119 -8.69 -2.99 19.74
C GLY A 119 -9.19 -3.39 18.35
N ARG A 120 -8.62 -2.86 17.28
CA ARG A 120 -8.94 -3.25 15.90
C ARG A 120 -8.33 -4.62 15.58
N ARG A 121 -9.03 -5.39 14.79
CA ARG A 121 -8.51 -6.68 14.32
C ARG A 121 -7.54 -6.46 13.18
N VAL A 122 -6.32 -6.94 13.33
CA VAL A 122 -5.27 -6.92 12.31
C VAL A 122 -4.90 -8.36 11.98
N THR A 123 -4.88 -8.69 10.70
CA THR A 123 -4.40 -10.01 10.24
C THR A 123 -2.89 -10.02 10.33
N MET A 124 -2.34 -11.04 10.98
CA MET A 124 -0.90 -11.26 11.10
C MET A 124 -0.46 -12.39 10.17
N TYR A 125 0.72 -12.27 9.60
CA TYR A 125 1.40 -13.32 8.86
C TYR A 125 2.89 -13.28 9.20
N ALA A 126 3.48 -14.42 9.56
CA ALA A 126 4.91 -14.54 9.89
C ALA A 126 5.42 -13.40 10.81
N ASP A 127 4.66 -13.10 11.86
CA ASP A 127 4.95 -12.10 12.90
C ASP A 127 4.86 -10.62 12.47
N PHE A 128 4.37 -10.32 11.29
CA PHE A 128 4.11 -8.94 10.88
C PHE A 128 2.64 -8.69 10.50
N PRO A 129 2.15 -7.47 10.76
CA PRO A 129 0.79 -7.07 10.43
C PRO A 129 0.59 -6.82 8.94
N ILE A 130 -0.61 -7.16 8.45
CA ILE A 130 -1.04 -6.86 7.10
C ILE A 130 -1.94 -5.62 7.13
N LEU A 131 -1.43 -4.54 6.57
CA LEU A 131 -2.14 -3.27 6.41
C LEU A 131 -2.81 -3.20 5.04
N THR A 132 -3.84 -2.38 4.94
CA THR A 132 -4.54 -2.16 3.67
C THR A 132 -4.54 -0.70 3.29
N SER A 133 -4.26 -0.45 2.00
CA SER A 133 -4.50 0.85 1.39
C SER A 133 -5.53 0.75 0.27
N ASP A 134 -6.45 1.69 0.25
CA ASP A 134 -7.44 1.81 -0.83
C ASP A 134 -6.83 2.52 -2.07
N HIS A 135 -5.68 3.16 -1.90
CA HIS A 135 -4.94 3.81 -2.99
C HIS A 135 -4.10 2.85 -3.83
N LEU A 136 -3.83 1.63 -3.35
CA LEU A 136 -3.25 0.57 -4.18
C LEU A 136 -4.25 0.11 -5.22
N LEU A 137 -3.95 0.40 -6.48
CA LEU A 137 -4.82 0.10 -7.60
C LEU A 137 -4.82 -1.40 -7.90
N GLN A 138 -5.88 -1.87 -8.55
CA GLN A 138 -6.01 -3.24 -9.07
C GLN A 138 -5.80 -3.27 -10.59
N THR A 139 -5.42 -2.15 -11.16
CA THR A 139 -5.24 -1.95 -12.61
C THR A 139 -3.80 -1.62 -12.97
N GLU A 140 -2.87 -1.94 -12.06
CA GLU A 140 -1.45 -1.74 -12.32
C GLU A 140 -1.00 -2.62 -13.49
N ALA A 141 -0.20 -2.07 -14.37
CA ALA A 141 0.46 -2.83 -15.43
C ALA A 141 1.81 -3.32 -14.92
N ILE A 142 2.10 -4.61 -15.12
CA ILE A 142 3.43 -5.15 -14.93
C ILE A 142 4.21 -4.87 -16.21
N SER A 143 5.33 -4.16 -16.13
CA SER A 143 6.35 -4.11 -17.17
C SER A 143 7.63 -4.77 -16.66
N ASP A 144 8.36 -5.41 -17.57
CA ASP A 144 9.64 -6.06 -17.21
C ASP A 144 10.74 -5.02 -16.89
N ASP A 145 10.51 -3.74 -17.24
CA ASP A 145 11.49 -2.66 -17.18
C ASP A 145 11.03 -1.49 -16.31
N ALA A 146 10.49 -1.68 -15.19
CA ALA A 146 9.95 -0.64 -14.34
C ALA A 146 8.44 -0.50 -14.37
N TYR A 147 7.93 -0.09 -13.27
CA TYR A 147 6.57 0.34 -13.07
C TYR A 147 6.24 1.53 -13.96
N SER A 148 5.75 1.29 -15.16
CA SER A 148 5.49 2.36 -16.11
C SER A 148 4.06 2.87 -16.13
N ALA A 149 3.11 2.18 -15.54
CA ALA A 149 1.71 2.62 -15.64
C ALA A 149 0.87 2.25 -14.42
N LYS A 150 0.33 3.29 -13.78
CA LYS A 150 -0.74 3.23 -12.77
C LYS A 150 -1.97 2.45 -13.26
N THR A 151 -2.19 2.44 -14.57
CA THR A 151 -3.37 1.84 -15.20
C THR A 151 -3.00 1.11 -16.47
N GLY A 152 -3.76 0.11 -16.83
CA GLY A 152 -3.59 -0.65 -18.07
C GLY A 152 -3.44 -2.15 -17.86
N GLY A 153 -3.25 -2.60 -16.61
CA GLY A 153 -3.20 -4.01 -16.23
C GLY A 153 -4.38 -4.48 -15.39
N LEU A 154 -4.26 -5.68 -14.88
CA LEU A 154 -5.23 -6.32 -13.98
C LEU A 154 -4.52 -6.81 -12.70
N THR A 155 -3.44 -6.16 -12.32
CA THR A 155 -2.59 -6.54 -11.21
C THR A 155 -2.62 -5.50 -10.10
N SER A 156 -2.03 -5.83 -8.99
CA SER A 156 -1.85 -4.92 -7.86
C SER A 156 -0.62 -5.35 -7.07
N SER A 157 0.13 -4.40 -6.61
CA SER A 157 1.36 -4.64 -5.85
C SER A 157 1.08 -4.98 -4.40
N VAL A 158 2.00 -5.71 -3.81
CA VAL A 158 2.09 -5.98 -2.38
C VAL A 158 3.47 -5.52 -1.92
N PHE A 159 3.52 -4.54 -1.02
CA PHE A 159 4.76 -4.04 -0.46
C PHE A 159 5.07 -4.69 0.86
N LEU A 160 6.27 -5.22 1.00
CA LEU A 160 6.86 -5.63 2.25
C LEU A 160 7.81 -4.53 2.69
N VAL A 161 7.50 -3.89 3.80
CA VAL A 161 8.24 -2.73 4.28
C VAL A 161 9.00 -3.09 5.54
N TYR A 162 10.30 -2.81 5.52
CA TYR A 162 11.15 -2.80 6.70
C TYR A 162 11.29 -1.36 7.19
N ALA A 163 10.77 -1.07 8.36
CA ALA A 163 10.93 0.21 9.02
C ALA A 163 11.75 -0.01 10.30
N SER A 164 13.01 0.40 10.27
CA SER A 164 13.82 0.48 11.48
C SER A 164 13.49 1.78 12.19
N ALA A 165 13.28 1.74 13.50
CA ALA A 165 13.34 2.97 14.27
C ALA A 165 14.76 3.53 14.13
N PRO A 166 14.93 4.85 13.89
CA PRO A 166 16.25 5.43 13.95
C PRO A 166 16.79 5.16 15.36
N ASP A 167 17.91 4.43 15.41
CA ASP A 167 18.61 4.21 16.65
C ASP A 167 18.89 5.58 17.29
N GLY A 168 18.25 5.84 18.44
CA GLY A 168 18.40 7.08 19.18
C GLY A 168 19.75 7.16 19.90
#